data_a15d3ce70648865cb16d619a273f8d33
#
_entry.id   a15d3ce70648865cb16d619a273f8d33
#
_cell.length_a   1.000
_cell.length_b   1.000
_cell.length_c   1.000
_cell.angle_alpha   90.00
_cell.angle_beta   90.00
_cell.angle_gamma   90.00
#
_symmetry.space_group_name_H-M   'P 1'
#
loop_
_entity.id
_entity.type
_entity.pdbx_description
1 polymer ?
#
loop_
_entity_poly.entity_id
_entity_poly.type
_entity_poly.pdbx_seq_one_letter_code
_entity_poly.pdbx_strand_id
1 'polypeptide(L)'
;AATVGVMDNTIAYQTPKFAGFTVYAQYSMGSSKAASQDAEGKWTQTMVENESSTDRYYALGATYANGPVNLYFAVDSVNYASYFDKSGTGTAVENVTKDVDDSLTVAFGGSYDFSVVKVFAGAQYFDEVLVSKVSGLSNVGLDSLGKMKGYALQASASAPLAGGTGYFGVGYVDSSEADSVVTGKEFDLKYYVASVGYKYDLSKRT
;
A
#
# COMPACT_ATOMS: atom_id res chain seq x y z
N ALA A 1 -4.26 5.07 -0.30
CA ALA A 1 -3.40 4.12 0.40
C ALA A 1 -2.93 3.09 -0.61
N ALA A 2 -1.61 2.96 -0.78
CA ALA A 2 -1.06 1.82 -1.49
C ALA A 2 -1.43 0.58 -0.67
N THR A 3 -2.40 -0.19 -1.12
CA THR A 3 -2.70 -1.49 -0.54
C THR A 3 -1.84 -2.49 -1.26
N VAL A 4 -0.79 -2.94 -0.61
CA VAL A 4 -0.10 -4.15 -1.03
C VAL A 4 -1.12 -5.28 -0.95
N GLY A 5 -1.30 -6.01 -2.03
CA GLY A 5 -2.26 -7.11 -2.11
C GLY A 5 -1.98 -8.23 -1.12
N VAL A 6 -2.66 -9.35 -1.29
CA VAL A 6 -2.46 -10.55 -0.47
C VAL A 6 -0.98 -10.95 -0.49
N MET A 7 -0.37 -11.04 0.69
CA MET A 7 1.00 -11.52 0.87
C MET A 7 0.96 -13.02 1.12
N ASP A 8 1.67 -13.77 0.26
CA ASP A 8 1.87 -15.19 0.47
C ASP A 8 3.04 -15.43 1.46
N ASN A 9 3.11 -16.64 2.04
CA ASN A 9 4.22 -17.11 2.88
C ASN A 9 4.60 -16.13 4.00
N THR A 10 3.61 -15.70 4.77
CA THR A 10 3.76 -14.64 5.76
C THR A 10 3.81 -15.19 7.18
N ILE A 11 4.77 -14.69 7.96
CA ILE A 11 4.80 -14.81 9.41
C ILE A 11 4.42 -13.46 10.00
N ALA A 12 3.40 -13.43 10.86
CA ALA A 12 2.96 -12.24 11.56
C ALA A 12 3.00 -12.45 13.06
N TYR A 13 3.42 -11.43 13.79
CA TYR A 13 3.45 -11.41 15.24
C TYR A 13 2.74 -10.17 15.75
N GLN A 14 1.95 -10.36 16.81
CA GLN A 14 1.29 -9.28 17.54
C GLN A 14 1.56 -9.45 19.03
N THR A 15 2.00 -8.38 19.69
CA THR A 15 2.15 -8.39 21.15
C THR A 15 0.80 -8.39 21.86
N PRO A 16 0.71 -8.90 23.08
CA PRO A 16 -0.37 -8.52 23.98
C PRO A 16 -0.41 -7.00 24.17
N LYS A 17 -1.59 -6.47 24.47
CA LYS A 17 -1.73 -5.03 24.79
C LYS A 17 -1.03 -4.72 26.11
N PHE A 18 -0.13 -3.73 26.10
CA PHE A 18 0.57 -3.24 27.29
C PHE A 18 0.53 -1.71 27.36
N ALA A 19 0.11 -1.15 28.48
CA ALA A 19 0.00 0.30 28.69
C ALA A 19 -0.71 1.05 27.53
N GLY A 20 -1.69 0.42 26.89
CA GLY A 20 -2.38 1.01 25.73
C GLY A 20 -1.76 0.68 24.37
N PHE A 21 -0.53 0.18 24.34
CA PHE A 21 0.19 -0.16 23.09
C PHE A 21 -0.02 -1.61 22.66
N THR A 22 -0.04 -1.81 21.35
CA THR A 22 0.11 -3.11 20.70
C THR A 22 1.09 -2.94 19.55
N VAL A 23 2.08 -3.83 19.44
CA VAL A 23 3.08 -3.82 18.37
C VAL A 23 2.84 -5.00 17.44
N TYR A 24 3.03 -4.77 16.16
CA TYR A 24 2.85 -5.73 15.08
C TYR A 24 4.15 -5.84 14.30
N ALA A 25 4.53 -7.04 13.94
CA ALA A 25 5.62 -7.30 13.01
C ALA A 25 5.18 -8.33 11.98
N GLN A 26 5.57 -8.15 10.74
CA GLN A 26 5.24 -9.06 9.65
C GLN A 26 6.44 -9.24 8.73
N TYR A 27 6.65 -10.46 8.30
CA TYR A 27 7.63 -10.83 7.30
C TYR A 27 7.03 -11.81 6.31
N SER A 28 7.22 -11.57 5.02
CA SER A 28 6.88 -12.51 3.95
C SER A 28 8.14 -12.96 3.25
N MET A 29 8.34 -14.26 3.16
CA MET A 29 9.48 -14.91 2.51
C MET A 29 9.36 -14.93 0.99
N GLY A 30 8.15 -14.64 0.47
CA GLY A 30 7.83 -14.58 -0.95
C GLY A 30 6.47 -13.94 -1.14
N SER A 31 6.45 -12.62 -1.36
CA SER A 31 5.23 -11.80 -1.36
C SER A 31 4.43 -11.87 -2.65
N SER A 32 5.00 -12.40 -3.73
CA SER A 32 4.34 -12.53 -5.02
C SER A 32 4.65 -13.86 -5.68
N LYS A 33 3.71 -14.36 -6.48
CA LYS A 33 3.91 -15.56 -7.31
C LYS A 33 4.36 -15.12 -8.69
N ALA A 34 5.64 -15.25 -9.01
CA ALA A 34 6.05 -15.19 -10.39
C ALA A 34 5.64 -16.50 -11.07
N ALA A 35 4.79 -16.41 -12.09
CA ALA A 35 4.49 -17.53 -12.96
C ALA A 35 5.09 -17.19 -14.32
N SER A 36 5.93 -18.08 -14.86
CA SER A 36 6.40 -18.01 -16.23
C SER A 36 5.75 -19.10 -17.04
N GLN A 37 5.43 -18.79 -18.29
CA GLN A 37 4.95 -19.78 -19.26
C GLN A 37 6.15 -20.36 -19.99
N ASP A 38 6.28 -21.69 -20.01
CA ASP A 38 7.28 -22.35 -20.83
C ASP A 38 6.92 -22.27 -22.33
N ALA A 39 7.82 -22.78 -23.18
CA ALA A 39 7.61 -22.74 -24.64
C ALA A 39 6.37 -23.52 -25.09
N GLU A 40 5.89 -24.45 -24.30
CA GLU A 40 4.69 -25.27 -24.51
C GLU A 40 3.41 -24.62 -23.97
N GLY A 41 3.51 -23.40 -23.40
CA GLY A 41 2.37 -22.66 -22.85
C GLY A 41 1.93 -23.10 -21.46
N LYS A 42 2.69 -23.96 -20.79
CA LYS A 42 2.41 -24.42 -19.43
C LYS A 42 2.96 -23.42 -18.42
N TRP A 43 2.11 -23.02 -17.48
CA TRP A 43 2.51 -22.17 -16.37
C TRP A 43 3.37 -22.93 -15.36
N THR A 44 4.61 -22.52 -15.20
CA THR A 44 5.51 -22.98 -14.15
C THR A 44 5.70 -21.91 -13.11
N GLN A 45 5.54 -22.26 -11.85
CA GLN A 45 5.83 -21.39 -10.73
C GLN A 45 7.34 -21.46 -10.47
N THR A 46 8.04 -20.35 -10.66
CA THR A 46 9.50 -20.28 -10.59
C THR A 46 10.02 -19.65 -9.31
N MET A 47 9.13 -19.44 -8.33
CA MET A 47 9.55 -18.78 -7.09
C MET A 47 10.07 -19.78 -6.08
N VAL A 48 11.30 -19.55 -5.64
CA VAL A 48 11.88 -20.21 -4.48
C VAL A 48 11.94 -19.18 -3.36
N GLU A 49 11.42 -19.53 -2.19
CA GLU A 49 11.44 -18.66 -1.02
C GLU A 49 12.86 -18.24 -0.63
N ASN A 50 13.04 -16.98 -0.24
CA ASN A 50 14.32 -16.41 0.17
C ASN A 50 15.42 -16.35 -0.91
N GLU A 51 15.07 -16.52 -2.18
CA GLU A 51 16.00 -16.25 -3.28
C GLU A 51 15.92 -14.79 -3.74
N SER A 52 16.98 -14.31 -4.40
CA SER A 52 17.03 -12.94 -4.96
C SER A 52 15.99 -12.67 -6.04
N SER A 53 15.42 -13.74 -6.62
CA SER A 53 14.34 -13.69 -7.61
C SER A 53 12.94 -13.55 -7.02
N THR A 54 12.82 -13.33 -5.72
CA THR A 54 11.54 -13.35 -5.00
C THR A 54 11.34 -12.07 -4.21
N ASP A 55 10.24 -11.35 -4.45
CA ASP A 55 9.88 -10.18 -3.64
C ASP A 55 9.64 -10.60 -2.19
N ARG A 56 10.26 -9.89 -1.25
CA ARG A 56 10.10 -10.07 0.19
C ARG A 56 9.45 -8.84 0.79
N TYR A 57 8.70 -9.02 1.85
CA TYR A 57 8.00 -7.93 2.51
C TYR A 57 8.33 -7.89 4.00
N TYR A 58 8.55 -6.70 4.50
CA TYR A 58 8.81 -6.41 5.90
C TYR A 58 7.86 -5.34 6.38
N ALA A 59 7.24 -5.53 7.54
CA ALA A 59 6.43 -4.49 8.15
C ALA A 59 6.59 -4.46 9.66
N LEU A 60 6.57 -3.26 10.20
CA LEU A 60 6.50 -3.00 11.63
C LEU A 60 5.42 -1.95 11.88
N GLY A 61 4.58 -2.18 12.87
CA GLY A 61 3.53 -1.26 13.22
C GLY A 61 3.30 -1.19 14.72
N ALA A 62 2.69 -0.12 15.16
CA ALA A 62 2.25 0.06 16.53
C ALA A 62 0.91 0.78 16.57
N THR A 63 0.06 0.37 17.50
CA THR A 63 -1.16 1.10 17.83
C THR A 63 -1.14 1.49 19.30
N TYR A 64 -1.74 2.63 19.60
CA TYR A 64 -1.97 3.10 20.96
C TYR A 64 -3.44 3.45 21.14
N ALA A 65 -4.06 2.94 22.19
CA ALA A 65 -5.46 3.21 22.52
C ALA A 65 -5.62 3.46 24.01
N ASN A 66 -6.02 4.69 24.37
CA ASN A 66 -6.27 5.11 25.74
C ASN A 66 -7.37 6.18 25.78
N GLY A 67 -8.48 5.85 26.43
CA GLY A 67 -9.64 6.74 26.50
C GLY A 67 -10.12 7.17 25.09
N PRO A 68 -10.23 8.49 24.86
CA PRO A 68 -10.72 9.00 23.56
C PRO A 68 -9.66 8.96 22.44
N VAL A 69 -8.39 8.66 22.77
CA VAL A 69 -7.26 8.69 21.83
C VAL A 69 -7.00 7.30 21.23
N ASN A 70 -6.91 7.25 19.91
CA ASN A 70 -6.37 6.10 19.20
C ASN A 70 -5.34 6.58 18.19
N LEU A 71 -4.13 6.02 18.22
CA LEU A 71 -3.04 6.35 17.32
C LEU A 71 -2.56 5.09 16.62
N TYR A 72 -2.00 5.25 15.41
CA TYR A 72 -1.28 4.19 14.72
C TYR A 72 -0.02 4.75 14.06
N PHE A 73 0.96 3.88 13.96
CA PHE A 73 2.18 4.06 13.17
C PHE A 73 2.46 2.75 12.43
N ALA A 74 2.88 2.84 11.19
CA ALA A 74 3.33 1.70 10.42
C ALA A 74 4.48 2.10 9.50
N VAL A 75 5.41 1.19 9.31
CA VAL A 75 6.46 1.26 8.29
C VAL A 75 6.52 -0.09 7.60
N ASP A 76 6.59 -0.07 6.30
CA ASP A 76 6.75 -1.26 5.48
C ASP A 76 7.70 -1.05 4.31
N SER A 77 8.26 -2.15 3.86
CA SER A 77 9.18 -2.19 2.72
C SER A 77 8.96 -3.47 1.93
N VAL A 78 8.94 -3.35 0.62
CA VAL A 78 9.05 -4.48 -0.31
C VAL A 78 10.47 -4.50 -0.85
N ASN A 79 11.20 -5.57 -0.56
CA ASN A 79 12.45 -5.87 -1.22
C ASN A 79 12.13 -6.55 -2.54
N TYR A 80 12.22 -5.78 -3.64
CA TYR A 80 11.86 -6.28 -4.96
C TYR A 80 12.92 -7.23 -5.50
N ALA A 81 12.45 -8.29 -6.15
CA ALA A 81 13.30 -9.15 -6.95
C ALA A 81 13.85 -8.39 -8.16
N SER A 82 15.02 -8.80 -8.64
CA SER A 82 15.55 -8.30 -9.90
C SER A 82 14.62 -8.68 -11.06
N TYR A 83 14.15 -7.71 -11.81
CA TYR A 83 13.26 -7.91 -12.96
C TYR A 83 14.07 -8.02 -14.25
N PHE A 84 13.68 -8.96 -15.11
CA PHE A 84 14.16 -9.01 -16.49
C PHE A 84 13.27 -8.17 -17.38
N ASP A 85 13.81 -7.10 -17.92
CA ASP A 85 13.13 -6.32 -18.96
C ASP A 85 13.37 -7.00 -20.32
N LYS A 86 12.29 -7.44 -20.98
CA LYS A 86 12.32 -7.91 -22.35
C LYS A 86 12.02 -6.73 -23.29
N SER A 87 12.92 -5.77 -23.36
CA SER A 87 12.84 -4.69 -24.34
C SER A 87 13.46 -5.14 -25.66
N GLY A 88 12.63 -5.52 -26.64
CA GLY A 88 13.10 -5.79 -27.99
C GLY A 88 11.98 -6.27 -28.90
N THR A 89 11.64 -5.46 -29.90
CA THR A 89 10.92 -5.86 -31.10
C THR A 89 11.94 -6.41 -32.11
N GLY A 90 12.26 -7.70 -32.01
CA GLY A 90 13.18 -8.34 -32.95
C GLY A 90 13.84 -9.60 -32.39
N THR A 91 14.62 -10.28 -33.21
CA THR A 91 15.26 -11.57 -32.94
C THR A 91 16.41 -11.53 -31.91
N ALA A 92 16.71 -10.37 -31.32
CA ALA A 92 17.67 -10.23 -30.24
C ALA A 92 16.94 -9.67 -28.99
N VAL A 93 16.56 -10.56 -28.08
CA VAL A 93 16.05 -10.19 -26.74
C VAL A 93 17.28 -9.97 -25.87
N GLU A 94 17.64 -8.72 -25.64
CA GLU A 94 18.62 -8.38 -24.62
C GLU A 94 17.92 -8.48 -23.26
N ASN A 95 18.33 -9.45 -22.46
CA ASN A 95 17.91 -9.56 -21.07
C ASN A 95 18.67 -8.52 -20.25
N VAL A 96 18.09 -7.36 -20.04
CA VAL A 96 18.64 -6.37 -19.13
C VAL A 96 18.11 -6.68 -17.73
N THR A 97 19.00 -7.10 -16.86
CA THR A 97 18.67 -7.21 -15.42
C THR A 97 18.66 -5.80 -14.85
N LYS A 98 17.51 -5.32 -14.40
CA LYS A 98 17.40 -4.07 -13.67
C LYS A 98 17.34 -4.35 -12.18
N ASP A 99 18.24 -3.73 -11.44
CA ASP A 99 18.12 -3.62 -10.01
C ASP A 99 16.98 -2.63 -9.70
N VAL A 100 16.02 -3.07 -8.92
CA VAL A 100 14.91 -2.25 -8.48
C VAL A 100 15.14 -1.95 -7.00
N ASP A 101 15.24 -0.67 -6.66
CA ASP A 101 15.37 -0.25 -5.26
C ASP A 101 14.15 -0.68 -4.45
N ASP A 102 14.38 -0.98 -3.19
CA ASP A 102 13.33 -1.41 -2.26
C ASP A 102 12.34 -0.28 -2.00
N SER A 103 11.05 -0.63 -1.90
CA SER A 103 10.06 0.36 -1.53
C SER A 103 10.11 0.69 -0.04
N LEU A 104 9.72 1.90 0.29
CA LEU A 104 9.50 2.34 1.66
C LEU A 104 8.14 3.01 1.78
N THR A 105 7.33 2.56 2.73
CA THR A 105 6.10 3.25 3.10
C THR A 105 6.13 3.55 4.59
N VAL A 106 5.81 4.77 4.97
CA VAL A 106 5.65 5.19 6.36
C VAL A 106 4.28 5.82 6.52
N ALA A 107 3.48 5.33 7.44
CA ALA A 107 2.15 5.85 7.72
C ALA A 107 1.96 6.12 9.20
N PHE A 108 1.32 7.21 9.54
CA PHE A 108 0.92 7.51 10.90
C PHE A 108 -0.41 8.26 10.92
N GLY A 109 -1.13 8.14 12.00
CA GLY A 109 -2.38 8.84 12.17
C GLY A 109 -3.09 8.43 13.44
N GLY A 110 -4.33 8.86 13.55
CA GLY A 110 -5.14 8.52 14.69
C GLY A 110 -6.50 9.15 14.69
N SER A 111 -7.18 8.99 15.81
CA SER A 111 -8.47 9.60 16.06
C SER A 111 -8.60 10.09 17.48
N TYR A 112 -9.43 11.11 17.64
CA TYR A 112 -9.85 11.61 18.94
C TYR A 112 -11.38 11.69 19.00
N ASP A 113 -11.94 11.12 20.06
CA ASP A 113 -13.38 11.11 20.30
C ASP A 113 -13.75 12.22 21.29
N PHE A 114 -14.41 13.25 20.79
CA PHE A 114 -14.93 14.37 21.59
C PHE A 114 -16.31 14.08 22.18
N SER A 115 -16.82 12.85 22.08
CA SER A 115 -18.16 12.40 22.45
C SER A 115 -19.28 12.93 21.56
N VAL A 116 -19.20 14.12 21.02
CA VAL A 116 -20.17 14.73 20.07
C VAL A 116 -19.72 14.58 18.62
N VAL A 117 -18.43 14.47 18.40
CA VAL A 117 -17.81 14.24 17.09
C VAL A 117 -16.54 13.44 17.29
N LYS A 118 -16.27 12.49 16.43
CA LYS A 118 -15.00 11.79 16.36
C LYS A 118 -14.24 12.26 15.13
N VAL A 119 -13.03 12.76 15.32
CA VAL A 119 -12.15 13.21 14.25
C VAL A 119 -11.03 12.22 14.00
N PHE A 120 -10.59 12.15 12.75
CA PHE A 120 -9.51 11.28 12.30
C PHE A 120 -8.56 12.10 11.44
N ALA A 121 -7.27 11.85 11.58
CA ALA A 121 -6.25 12.41 10.71
C ALA A 121 -5.18 11.37 10.44
N GLY A 122 -4.58 11.41 9.27
CA GLY A 122 -3.50 10.51 8.91
C GLY A 122 -2.64 11.08 7.78
N ALA A 123 -1.39 10.66 7.79
CA ALA A 123 -0.43 10.98 6.77
C ALA A 123 0.34 9.71 6.38
N GLN A 124 0.74 9.63 5.12
CA GLN A 124 1.54 8.56 4.56
C GLN A 124 2.60 9.17 3.66
N TYR A 125 3.83 8.69 3.77
CA TYR A 125 4.91 8.88 2.82
C TYR A 125 5.22 7.55 2.15
N PHE A 126 5.51 7.58 0.87
CA PHE A 126 5.90 6.40 0.11
C PHE A 126 7.01 6.75 -0.88
N ASP A 127 7.92 5.83 -1.08
CA ASP A 127 9.08 5.95 -1.95
C ASP A 127 9.33 4.61 -2.66
N GLU A 128 9.75 4.67 -3.92
CA GLU A 128 10.08 3.49 -4.74
C GLU A 128 8.96 2.42 -4.83
N VAL A 129 7.68 2.85 -4.69
CA VAL A 129 6.54 1.95 -4.81
C VAL A 129 6.22 1.69 -6.27
N LEU A 130 6.28 0.43 -6.72
CA LEU A 130 5.95 0.08 -8.09
C LEU A 130 4.49 0.39 -8.42
N VAL A 131 4.25 1.09 -9.54
CA VAL A 131 2.91 1.43 -10.05
C VAL A 131 2.04 0.19 -10.21
N SER A 132 2.60 -0.92 -10.67
CA SER A 132 1.91 -2.20 -10.82
C SER A 132 1.35 -2.78 -9.51
N LYS A 133 1.88 -2.35 -8.37
CA LYS A 133 1.42 -2.78 -7.04
C LYS A 133 0.39 -1.82 -6.42
N VAL A 134 0.11 -0.70 -7.08
CA VAL A 134 -0.89 0.27 -6.61
C VAL A 134 -2.24 -0.06 -7.23
N SER A 135 -3.20 -0.45 -6.38
CA SER A 135 -4.56 -0.75 -6.82
C SER A 135 -5.22 0.44 -7.49
N GLY A 136 -5.77 0.23 -8.69
CA GLY A 136 -6.51 1.25 -9.45
C GLY A 136 -5.68 2.03 -10.46
N LEU A 137 -4.34 1.94 -10.46
CA LEU A 137 -3.48 2.61 -11.44
C LEU A 137 -3.11 1.74 -12.65
N SER A 138 -3.35 0.43 -12.60
CA SER A 138 -2.99 -0.51 -13.67
C SER A 138 -3.62 -0.23 -15.04
N ASN A 139 -4.63 0.64 -15.12
CA ASN A 139 -5.37 0.96 -16.36
C ASN A 139 -5.19 2.41 -16.84
N VAL A 140 -4.32 3.20 -16.23
CA VAL A 140 -4.14 4.62 -16.58
C VAL A 140 -2.97 4.90 -17.54
N GLY A 141 -2.41 3.85 -18.17
CA GLY A 141 -1.34 4.01 -19.16
C GLY A 141 0.03 4.36 -18.56
N LEU A 142 0.17 4.22 -17.25
CA LEU A 142 1.46 4.35 -16.56
C LEU A 142 2.30 3.09 -16.80
N ASP A 143 3.61 3.26 -16.81
CA ASP A 143 4.54 2.15 -16.91
C ASP A 143 4.37 1.21 -15.70
N SER A 144 4.14 -0.08 -15.97
CA SER A 144 3.98 -1.08 -14.91
C SER A 144 5.22 -1.27 -14.04
N LEU A 145 6.39 -0.84 -14.51
CA LEU A 145 7.67 -0.85 -13.80
C LEU A 145 8.05 0.55 -13.28
N GLY A 146 7.23 1.56 -13.53
CA GLY A 146 7.42 2.89 -12.97
C GLY A 146 7.35 2.85 -11.44
N LYS A 147 8.18 3.65 -10.80
CA LYS A 147 8.26 3.79 -9.35
C LYS A 147 7.62 5.10 -8.93
N MET A 148 6.84 5.06 -7.87
CA MET A 148 6.16 6.23 -7.33
C MET A 148 6.76 6.65 -6.01
N LYS A 149 6.88 7.98 -5.87
CA LYS A 149 7.30 8.64 -4.65
C LYS A 149 6.32 9.77 -4.33
N GLY A 150 6.01 9.94 -3.06
CA GLY A 150 5.11 11.02 -2.69
C GLY A 150 4.57 10.92 -1.28
N TYR A 151 3.49 11.65 -1.04
CA TYR A 151 2.79 11.62 0.24
C TYR A 151 1.29 11.73 0.06
N ALA A 152 0.57 11.23 1.05
CA ALA A 152 -0.88 11.35 1.14
C ALA A 152 -1.27 11.89 2.52
N LEU A 153 -2.26 12.78 2.53
CA LEU A 153 -2.84 13.33 3.74
C LEU A 153 -4.34 13.08 3.75
N GLN A 154 -4.89 12.76 4.90
CA GLN A 154 -6.33 12.60 5.06
C GLN A 154 -6.81 13.17 6.38
N ALA A 155 -8.03 13.71 6.36
CA ALA A 155 -8.75 14.09 7.56
C ALA A 155 -10.23 13.72 7.37
N SER A 156 -10.85 13.24 8.45
CA SER A 156 -12.27 12.91 8.42
C SER A 156 -12.91 13.10 9.78
N ALA A 157 -14.24 13.19 9.78
CA ALA A 157 -15.04 13.30 10.99
C ALA A 157 -16.30 12.43 10.89
N SER A 158 -16.76 11.96 12.04
CA SER A 158 -18.05 11.31 12.16
C SER A 158 -18.80 11.88 13.36
N ALA A 159 -20.12 12.07 13.21
CA ALA A 159 -20.97 12.59 14.27
C ALA A 159 -22.38 11.97 14.22
N PRO A 160 -23.07 11.84 15.36
CA PRO A 160 -24.49 11.50 15.38
C PRO A 160 -25.29 12.53 14.57
N LEU A 161 -26.15 12.07 13.70
CA LEU A 161 -26.99 12.90 12.85
C LEU A 161 -28.33 12.20 12.58
N ALA A 162 -29.44 12.86 12.92
CA ALA A 162 -30.80 12.44 12.57
C ALA A 162 -31.11 10.94 12.81
N GLY A 163 -30.67 10.39 13.95
CA GLY A 163 -30.94 9.00 14.30
C GLY A 163 -29.94 7.99 13.70
N GLY A 164 -28.92 8.48 13.01
CA GLY A 164 -27.82 7.69 12.45
C GLY A 164 -26.48 8.34 12.71
N THR A 165 -25.49 8.07 11.85
CA THR A 165 -24.16 8.66 11.90
C THR A 165 -23.78 9.24 10.55
N GLY A 166 -23.46 10.53 10.53
CA GLY A 166 -22.89 11.21 9.37
C GLY A 166 -21.37 11.07 9.35
N TYR A 167 -20.80 10.99 8.15
CA TYR A 167 -19.37 10.91 7.88
C TYR A 167 -18.98 11.94 6.84
N PHE A 168 -17.87 12.61 7.07
CA PHE A 168 -17.23 13.50 6.12
C PHE A 168 -15.73 13.24 6.08
N GLY A 169 -15.13 13.27 4.90
CA GLY A 169 -13.71 13.07 4.75
C GLY A 169 -13.14 13.83 3.58
N VAL A 170 -11.89 14.26 3.72
CA VAL A 170 -11.09 14.88 2.67
C VAL A 170 -9.72 14.23 2.64
N GLY A 171 -9.14 14.15 1.46
CA GLY A 171 -7.80 13.63 1.24
C GLY A 171 -7.08 14.41 0.15
N TYR A 172 -5.76 14.39 0.24
CA TYR A 172 -4.86 14.95 -0.75
C TYR A 172 -3.72 13.98 -0.99
N VAL A 173 -3.36 13.78 -2.25
CA VAL A 173 -2.20 13.00 -2.67
C VAL A 173 -1.37 13.84 -3.62
N ASP A 174 -0.06 13.85 -3.38
CA ASP A 174 0.96 14.42 -4.24
C ASP A 174 2.01 13.35 -4.48
N SER A 175 2.12 12.90 -5.72
CA SER A 175 3.09 11.87 -6.08
C SER A 175 3.67 12.13 -7.46
N SER A 176 4.93 11.79 -7.62
CA SER A 176 5.64 11.75 -8.88
C SER A 176 6.04 10.32 -9.21
N GLU A 177 6.08 9.99 -10.49
CA GLU A 177 6.69 8.77 -10.99
C GLU A 177 8.17 9.09 -11.28
N ALA A 178 9.07 8.53 -10.47
CA ALA A 178 10.48 8.58 -10.74
C ALA A 178 10.82 7.51 -11.79
N ASP A 179 11.49 7.90 -12.88
CA ASP A 179 11.99 7.01 -13.92
C ASP A 179 10.95 6.14 -14.64
N SER A 180 10.06 6.76 -15.39
CA SER A 180 9.35 6.01 -16.44
C SER A 180 10.35 5.45 -17.45
N VAL A 181 10.56 4.14 -17.38
CA VAL A 181 11.52 3.41 -18.22
C VAL A 181 11.12 3.48 -19.72
N VAL A 182 9.83 3.64 -20.00
CA VAL A 182 9.28 3.63 -21.37
C VAL A 182 9.30 5.01 -22.02
N THR A 183 9.06 6.06 -21.28
CA THR A 183 8.91 7.41 -21.87
C THR A 183 9.99 8.40 -21.46
N GLY A 184 10.80 8.11 -20.43
CA GLY A 184 11.77 9.06 -19.87
C GLY A 184 11.14 10.34 -19.33
N LYS A 185 9.83 10.34 -19.09
CA LYS A 185 9.09 11.50 -18.58
C LYS A 185 8.66 11.22 -17.14
N GLU A 186 8.92 12.17 -16.27
CA GLU A 186 8.31 12.21 -14.95
C GLU A 186 6.81 12.48 -15.10
N PHE A 187 6.02 11.77 -14.33
CA PHE A 187 4.58 11.94 -14.26
C PHE A 187 4.16 12.39 -12.87
N ASP A 188 3.64 13.60 -12.77
CA ASP A 188 3.11 14.14 -11.51
C ASP A 188 1.63 13.81 -11.38
N LEU A 189 1.26 13.16 -10.29
CA LEU A 189 -0.11 12.87 -9.95
C LEU A 189 -0.51 13.61 -8.69
N LYS A 190 -1.40 14.58 -8.83
CA LYS A 190 -1.97 15.34 -7.71
C LYS A 190 -3.48 15.22 -7.75
N TYR A 191 -4.07 14.77 -6.66
CA TYR A 191 -5.52 14.71 -6.59
C TYR A 191 -6.06 14.98 -5.20
N TYR A 192 -7.29 15.48 -5.18
CA TYR A 192 -8.08 15.72 -3.99
C TYR A 192 -9.24 14.74 -3.97
N VAL A 193 -9.56 14.23 -2.80
CA VAL A 193 -10.71 13.37 -2.57
C VAL A 193 -11.60 14.01 -1.52
N ALA A 194 -12.91 14.06 -1.78
CA ALA A 194 -13.89 14.40 -0.78
C ALA A 194 -14.94 13.27 -0.73
N SER A 195 -15.34 12.90 0.47
CA SER A 195 -16.33 11.86 0.70
C SER A 195 -17.36 12.31 1.72
N VAL A 196 -18.59 11.91 1.51
CA VAL A 196 -19.69 12.06 2.48
C VAL A 196 -20.43 10.73 2.58
N GLY A 197 -20.82 10.37 3.77
CA GLY A 197 -21.54 9.13 4.02
C GLY A 197 -22.56 9.31 5.15
N TYR A 198 -23.56 8.47 5.14
CA TYR A 198 -24.55 8.40 6.20
C TYR A 198 -24.89 6.94 6.48
N LYS A 199 -24.81 6.55 7.75
CA LYS A 199 -25.22 5.23 8.23
C LYS A 199 -26.46 5.39 9.09
N TYR A 200 -27.53 4.73 8.71
CA TYR A 200 -28.77 4.66 9.48
C TYR A 200 -29.00 3.22 9.96
N ASP A 201 -29.18 3.04 11.26
CA ASP A 201 -29.44 1.73 11.84
C ASP A 201 -30.95 1.44 11.80
N LEU A 202 -31.38 0.60 10.85
CA LEU A 202 -32.79 0.24 10.65
C LEU A 202 -33.36 -0.60 11.80
N SER A 203 -32.51 -1.27 12.56
CA SER A 203 -32.90 -2.13 13.68
C SER A 203 -31.75 -2.27 14.68
N LYS A 204 -32.08 -2.37 15.97
CA LYS A 204 -31.10 -2.71 17.02
C LYS A 204 -30.69 -4.20 17.01
N ARG A 205 -31.26 -5.01 16.12
CA ARG A 205 -31.08 -6.47 16.07
C ARG A 205 -30.49 -7.00 14.75
N THR A 206 -30.20 -6.13 13.80
CA THR A 206 -29.52 -6.48 12.51
C THR A 206 -28.20 -5.79 12.41
#